data_d209d6a4dd50164b7956f69b73e55933
#
_entry.id   d209d6a4dd50164b7956f69b73e55933
#
_cell.length_a   1.000
_cell.length_b   1.000
_cell.length_c   1.000
_cell.angle_alpha   90.00
_cell.angle_beta   90.00
_cell.angle_gamma   90.00
#
_symmetry.space_group_name_H-M   'P 1'
#
loop_
_entity.id
_entity.type
_entity.pdbx_description
1 polymer ?
#
loop_
_entity_poly.entity_id
_entity_poly.type
_entity_poly.pdbx_seq_one_letter_code
_entity_poly.pdbx_strand_id
1 'polypeptide(L)'
;MATDPTVLLLGEDVSDPTAGGVFHAREGLSANYGEDRVRALPISEQAIVGAAIGAAIGGFRPVAGIMFMDFFAVALDQISNHAAKLRPMSGGQTTVPMTIRTAAGAGMQFGAQHSEMLESWVCHIPGSRWSWPPTRPTPRAC
;
A
#
# COMPACT_ATOMS: atom_id res chain seq x y z
N MET A 1 -7.98 6.37 10.36
CA MET A 1 -7.48 5.88 11.66
C MET A 1 -8.24 6.52 12.83
N ALA A 2 -8.43 7.82 12.85
CA ALA A 2 -9.16 8.49 13.92
C ALA A 2 -10.62 8.02 14.08
N THR A 3 -11.30 7.84 12.97
CA THR A 3 -12.74 7.47 12.92
C THR A 3 -13.00 5.98 12.73
N ASP A 4 -11.97 5.20 12.37
CA ASP A 4 -12.09 3.77 12.09
C ASP A 4 -10.93 3.01 12.76
N PRO A 5 -11.21 2.22 13.81
CA PRO A 5 -10.20 1.46 14.54
C PRO A 5 -9.63 0.28 13.73
N THR A 6 -10.29 -0.14 12.66
CA THR A 6 -9.82 -1.26 11.81
C THR A 6 -8.73 -0.86 10.84
N VAL A 7 -8.48 0.43 10.63
CA VAL A 7 -7.43 0.91 9.74
C VAL A 7 -6.06 0.69 10.36
N LEU A 8 -5.21 -0.08 9.67
CA LEU A 8 -3.81 -0.33 10.00
C LEU A 8 -2.90 0.29 8.95
N LEU A 9 -1.71 0.68 9.34
CA LEU A 9 -0.64 1.07 8.42
C LEU A 9 0.53 0.09 8.57
N LEU A 10 0.93 -0.52 7.47
CA LEU A 10 2.09 -1.41 7.40
C LEU A 10 3.05 -0.90 6.33
N GLY A 11 4.32 -0.91 6.60
CA GLY A 11 5.31 -0.49 5.62
C GLY A 11 6.70 -0.35 6.21
N GLU A 12 7.64 -0.04 5.36
CA GLU A 12 9.01 0.26 5.72
C GLU A 12 9.08 1.67 6.31
N ASP A 13 9.83 1.84 7.39
CA ASP A 13 10.12 3.11 8.05
C ASP A 13 8.87 3.97 8.36
N VAL A 14 7.73 3.35 8.62
CA VAL A 14 6.46 4.07 8.83
C VAL A 14 6.24 4.55 10.25
N SER A 15 7.02 4.04 11.22
CA SER A 15 6.90 4.41 12.64
C SER A 15 7.86 5.54 13.02
N ASP A 16 7.53 6.28 14.08
CA ASP A 16 8.49 7.13 14.77
C ASP A 16 9.47 6.21 15.56
N PRO A 17 10.77 6.45 15.57
CA PRO A 17 11.51 7.68 15.29
C PRO A 17 12.01 7.84 13.84
N THR A 18 11.62 7.00 12.90
CA THR A 18 12.02 7.13 11.49
C THR A 18 11.25 8.25 10.74
N ALA A 19 10.62 9.13 11.49
CA ALA A 19 9.87 10.30 11.02
C ALA A 19 8.79 9.97 9.99
N GLY A 20 8.20 8.75 10.02
CA GLY A 20 7.07 8.41 9.17
C GLY A 20 7.43 8.14 7.70
N GLY A 21 8.62 7.61 7.45
CA GLY A 21 9.15 7.27 6.12
C GLY A 21 9.92 8.41 5.46
N VAL A 22 10.61 8.11 4.35
CA VAL A 22 11.49 9.05 3.63
C VAL A 22 10.82 10.34 3.18
N PHE A 23 9.50 10.36 3.08
CA PHE A 23 8.72 11.54 2.70
C PHE A 23 8.06 12.24 3.89
N HIS A 24 8.31 11.83 5.12
CA HIS A 24 7.66 12.33 6.35
C HIS A 24 6.12 12.33 6.29
N ALA A 25 5.53 11.59 5.34
CA ALA A 25 4.10 11.63 5.07
C ALA A 25 3.25 10.89 6.14
N ARG A 26 3.92 10.23 7.09
CA ARG A 26 3.30 9.42 8.15
C ARG A 26 3.79 9.84 9.53
N GLU A 27 4.52 10.96 9.60
CA GLU A 27 5.06 11.51 10.84
C GLU A 27 3.97 11.70 11.88
N GLY A 28 4.25 11.30 13.12
CA GLY A 28 3.32 11.38 14.25
C GLY A 28 2.23 10.30 14.28
N LEU A 29 2.11 9.45 13.24
CA LEU A 29 1.03 8.45 13.24
C LEU A 29 1.25 7.36 14.29
N SER A 30 2.49 6.87 14.48
CA SER A 30 2.74 5.85 15.52
C SER A 30 2.64 6.44 16.92
N ALA A 31 3.06 7.68 17.12
CA ALA A 31 2.88 8.38 18.39
C ALA A 31 1.39 8.56 18.75
N ASN A 32 0.54 8.83 17.74
CA ASN A 32 -0.89 9.08 17.96
C ASN A 32 -1.74 7.82 18.04
N TYR A 33 -1.38 6.74 17.31
CA TYR A 33 -2.22 5.55 17.17
C TYR A 33 -1.58 4.26 17.69
N GLY A 34 -0.32 4.32 18.13
CA GLY A 34 0.42 3.19 18.66
C GLY A 34 1.01 2.29 17.58
N GLU A 35 2.04 1.52 17.96
CA GLU A 35 2.76 0.60 17.07
C GLU A 35 1.91 -0.61 16.66
N ASP A 36 0.87 -0.93 17.40
CA ASP A 36 -0.08 -1.97 17.01
C ASP A 36 -0.86 -1.61 15.74
N ARG A 37 -1.05 -0.33 15.48
CA ARG A 37 -1.76 0.17 14.31
C ARG A 37 -0.85 0.76 13.24
N VAL A 38 0.37 1.15 13.59
CA VAL A 38 1.39 1.68 12.68
C VAL A 38 2.62 0.80 12.79
N ARG A 39 2.71 -0.21 11.93
CA ARG A 39 3.71 -1.25 12.01
C ARG A 39 4.83 -1.03 11.01
N ALA A 40 6.00 -0.69 11.50
CA ALA A 40 7.22 -0.72 10.71
C ALA A 40 7.64 -2.18 10.47
N LEU A 41 7.90 -2.50 9.23
CA LEU A 41 8.34 -3.81 8.77
C LEU A 41 9.71 -3.66 8.08
N PRO A 42 10.51 -4.74 8.03
CA PRO A 42 11.74 -4.74 7.23
C PRO A 42 11.48 -4.43 5.77
N ILE A 43 12.54 -4.08 5.03
CA ILE A 43 12.50 -3.91 3.57
C ILE A 43 12.12 -5.27 2.94
N SER A 44 10.84 -5.44 2.64
CA SER A 44 10.30 -6.69 2.10
C SER A 44 8.88 -6.44 1.58
N GLU A 45 8.77 -5.85 0.42
CA GLU A 45 7.49 -5.38 -0.16
C GLU A 45 6.50 -6.54 -0.32
N GLN A 46 6.98 -7.71 -0.69
CA GLN A 46 6.17 -8.93 -0.77
C GLN A 46 5.56 -9.29 0.60
N ALA A 47 6.35 -9.23 1.67
CA ALA A 47 5.88 -9.53 3.02
C ALA A 47 4.94 -8.45 3.55
N ILE A 48 5.21 -7.16 3.24
CA ILE A 48 4.35 -6.03 3.61
C ILE A 48 2.95 -6.21 3.00
N VAL A 49 2.88 -6.50 1.70
CA VAL A 49 1.59 -6.71 1.01
C VAL A 49 0.93 -8.00 1.48
N GLY A 50 1.68 -9.09 1.66
CA GLY A 50 1.15 -10.35 2.17
C GLY A 50 0.54 -10.22 3.56
N ALA A 51 1.22 -9.52 4.47
CA ALA A 51 0.71 -9.22 5.82
C ALA A 51 -0.56 -8.35 5.76
N ALA A 52 -0.60 -7.36 4.86
CA ALA A 52 -1.79 -6.55 4.64
C ALA A 52 -2.98 -7.38 4.13
N ILE A 53 -2.75 -8.32 3.20
CA ILE A 53 -3.78 -9.25 2.74
C ILE A 53 -4.32 -10.09 3.91
N GLY A 54 -3.43 -10.67 4.72
CA GLY A 54 -3.83 -11.43 5.90
C GLY A 54 -4.65 -10.61 6.90
N ALA A 55 -4.22 -9.38 7.17
CA ALA A 55 -4.96 -8.46 8.02
C ALA A 55 -6.34 -8.11 7.44
N ALA A 56 -6.45 -7.89 6.13
CA ALA A 56 -7.71 -7.61 5.45
C ALA A 56 -8.69 -8.80 5.56
N ILE A 57 -8.21 -10.03 5.39
CA ILE A 57 -9.00 -11.25 5.61
C ILE A 57 -9.47 -11.33 7.07
N GLY A 58 -8.63 -10.91 8.01
CA GLY A 58 -8.95 -10.84 9.45
C GLY A 58 -9.93 -9.71 9.85
N GLY A 59 -10.46 -8.96 8.88
CA GLY A 59 -11.47 -7.92 9.14
C GLY A 59 -10.90 -6.51 9.31
N PHE A 60 -9.61 -6.30 9.13
CA PHE A 60 -8.99 -4.98 9.15
C PHE A 60 -9.06 -4.29 7.77
N ARG A 61 -8.75 -3.02 7.75
CA ARG A 61 -8.63 -2.18 6.54
C ARG A 61 -7.21 -1.65 6.44
N PRO A 62 -6.25 -2.49 6.02
CA PRO A 62 -4.85 -2.11 6.01
C PRO A 62 -4.51 -1.17 4.86
N VAL A 63 -3.58 -0.27 5.14
CA VAL A 63 -2.85 0.53 4.15
C VAL A 63 -1.43 -0.02 4.09
N ALA A 64 -1.06 -0.65 2.98
CA ALA A 64 0.30 -1.10 2.72
C ALA A 64 1.09 0.02 2.05
N GLY A 65 2.16 0.46 2.68
CA GLY A 65 3.07 1.46 2.14
C GLY A 65 4.22 0.80 1.39
N ILE A 66 4.24 0.89 0.07
CA ILE A 66 5.40 0.62 -0.77
C ILE A 66 6.10 1.94 -1.02
N MET A 67 7.40 2.03 -0.76
CA MET A 67 8.12 3.29 -0.77
C MET A 67 8.06 3.96 -2.14
N PHE A 68 8.49 3.25 -3.19
CA PHE A 68 8.45 3.68 -4.57
C PHE A 68 7.76 2.65 -5.45
N MET A 69 7.17 3.10 -6.54
CA MET A 69 6.45 2.24 -7.47
C MET A 69 7.36 1.22 -8.15
N ASP A 70 8.62 1.53 -8.29
CA ASP A 70 9.68 0.63 -8.79
C ASP A 70 9.68 -0.71 -8.03
N PHE A 71 9.50 -0.66 -6.71
CA PHE A 71 9.49 -1.84 -5.84
C PHE A 71 8.13 -2.55 -5.79
N PHE A 72 7.13 -1.99 -6.47
CA PHE A 72 5.84 -2.64 -6.63
C PHE A 72 5.97 -4.00 -7.34
N ALA A 73 6.95 -4.12 -8.24
CA ALA A 73 7.27 -5.36 -8.94
C ALA A 73 7.61 -6.52 -7.98
N VAL A 74 8.28 -6.23 -6.84
CA VAL A 74 8.63 -7.24 -5.82
C VAL A 74 7.36 -7.83 -5.17
N ALA A 75 6.32 -7.03 -5.01
CA ALA A 75 5.06 -7.43 -4.41
C ALA A 75 3.99 -7.85 -5.43
N LEU A 76 4.30 -7.87 -6.72
CA LEU A 76 3.32 -8.05 -7.79
C LEU A 76 2.56 -9.38 -7.70
N ASP A 77 3.22 -10.45 -7.27
CA ASP A 77 2.57 -11.74 -7.04
C ASP A 77 1.47 -11.63 -5.97
N GLN A 78 1.79 -11.01 -4.83
CA GLN A 78 0.81 -10.82 -3.76
C GLN A 78 -0.39 -9.99 -4.20
N ILE A 79 -0.16 -9.01 -5.06
CA ILE A 79 -1.20 -8.12 -5.58
C ILE A 79 -2.06 -8.86 -6.60
N SER A 80 -1.42 -9.48 -7.61
CA SER A 80 -2.13 -10.07 -8.76
C SER A 80 -2.73 -11.43 -8.47
N ASN A 81 -2.03 -12.29 -7.73
CA ASN A 81 -2.45 -13.67 -7.51
C ASN A 81 -3.20 -13.86 -6.17
N HIS A 82 -2.97 -13.00 -5.20
CA HIS A 82 -3.65 -13.09 -3.92
C HIS A 82 -4.72 -11.98 -3.77
N ALA A 83 -4.35 -10.72 -3.63
CA ALA A 83 -5.31 -9.66 -3.33
C ALA A 83 -6.44 -9.57 -4.36
N ALA A 84 -6.11 -9.57 -5.65
CA ALA A 84 -7.10 -9.41 -6.72
C ALA A 84 -7.98 -10.65 -6.95
N LYS A 85 -7.46 -11.86 -6.70
CA LYS A 85 -8.13 -13.13 -7.07
C LYS A 85 -8.78 -13.86 -5.90
N LEU A 86 -8.48 -13.50 -4.67
CA LEU A 86 -8.97 -14.23 -3.50
C LEU A 86 -10.50 -14.24 -3.43
N ARG A 87 -11.16 -13.14 -3.79
CA ARG A 87 -12.62 -13.07 -3.79
C ARG A 87 -13.27 -14.02 -4.79
N PRO A 88 -12.93 -14.03 -6.09
CA PRO A 88 -13.51 -15.00 -7.02
C PRO A 88 -13.12 -16.45 -6.68
N MET A 89 -11.89 -16.71 -6.22
CA MET A 89 -11.43 -18.04 -5.85
C MET A 89 -12.17 -18.61 -4.63
N SER A 90 -12.60 -17.75 -3.71
CA SER A 90 -13.37 -18.17 -2.52
C SER A 90 -14.89 -18.21 -2.78
N GLY A 91 -15.35 -18.06 -4.02
CA GLY A 91 -16.78 -17.96 -4.30
C GLY A 91 -17.44 -16.73 -3.69
N GLY A 92 -16.69 -15.65 -3.48
CA GLY A 92 -17.17 -14.39 -2.90
C GLY A 92 -17.15 -14.34 -1.36
N GLN A 93 -16.75 -15.40 -0.69
CA GLN A 93 -16.77 -15.49 0.78
C GLN A 93 -15.67 -14.61 1.43
N THR A 94 -14.55 -14.44 0.75
CA THR A 94 -13.42 -13.65 1.25
C THR A 94 -13.29 -12.36 0.48
N THR A 95 -13.05 -11.26 1.20
CA THR A 95 -12.76 -9.94 0.61
C THR A 95 -11.42 -9.44 1.12
N VAL A 96 -10.74 -8.62 0.32
CA VAL A 96 -9.45 -8.02 0.68
C VAL A 96 -9.57 -6.49 0.58
N PRO A 97 -10.22 -5.83 1.56
CA PRO A 97 -10.41 -4.39 1.57
C PRO A 97 -9.13 -3.68 2.02
N MET A 98 -8.11 -3.68 1.18
CA MET A 98 -6.82 -3.04 1.44
C MET A 98 -6.55 -1.89 0.47
N THR A 99 -5.66 -1.00 0.86
CA THR A 99 -5.12 0.06 0.02
C THR A 99 -3.60 -0.08 -0.06
N ILE A 100 -3.04 0.00 -1.25
CA ILE A 100 -1.59 0.14 -1.42
C ILE A 100 -1.31 1.60 -1.76
N ARG A 101 -0.33 2.20 -1.06
CA ARG A 101 0.14 3.55 -1.33
C ARG A 101 1.60 3.50 -1.72
N THR A 102 1.94 4.16 -2.82
CA THR A 102 3.31 4.27 -3.31
C THR A 102 3.57 5.65 -3.89
N ALA A 103 4.83 6.01 -4.04
CA ALA A 103 5.28 7.19 -4.77
C ALA A 103 5.77 6.78 -6.16
N ALA A 104 5.53 7.63 -7.17
CA ALA A 104 5.90 7.36 -8.56
C ALA A 104 6.28 8.64 -9.29
N GLY A 105 7.09 8.50 -10.32
CA GLY A 105 7.40 9.56 -11.28
C GLY A 105 8.73 10.26 -11.06
N ALA A 106 9.27 10.79 -12.14
CA ALA A 106 10.61 11.37 -12.21
C ALA A 106 10.75 12.76 -11.55
N GLY A 107 9.66 13.37 -11.11
CA GLY A 107 9.68 14.73 -10.55
C GLY A 107 10.51 14.89 -9.28
N MET A 108 10.78 13.79 -8.59
CA MET A 108 11.61 13.78 -7.38
C MET A 108 13.11 13.61 -7.66
N GLN A 109 13.50 13.25 -8.87
CA GLN A 109 14.88 13.11 -9.34
C GLN A 109 15.72 12.10 -8.53
N PHE A 110 15.12 11.00 -8.06
CA PHE A 110 15.81 9.97 -7.28
C PHE A 110 16.52 8.90 -8.14
N GLY A 111 16.73 9.16 -9.42
CA GLY A 111 17.40 8.26 -10.35
C GLY A 111 16.47 7.21 -10.97
N ALA A 112 17.03 6.32 -11.79
CA ALA A 112 16.26 5.41 -12.61
C ALA A 112 15.46 4.37 -11.81
N GLN A 113 15.95 3.95 -10.67
CA GLN A 113 15.33 2.91 -9.82
C GLN A 113 14.30 3.43 -8.82
N HIS A 114 14.01 4.75 -8.81
CA HIS A 114 13.11 5.39 -7.86
C HIS A 114 12.20 6.42 -8.55
N SER A 115 11.98 6.26 -9.85
CA SER A 115 11.25 7.25 -10.65
C SER A 115 10.33 6.63 -11.69
N GLU A 116 10.12 5.32 -11.64
CA GLU A 116 9.28 4.61 -12.61
C GLU A 116 7.80 4.90 -12.40
N MET A 117 7.03 4.72 -13.47
CA MET A 117 5.58 4.85 -13.51
C MET A 117 5.00 3.56 -14.09
N LEU A 118 4.68 2.61 -13.21
CA LEU A 118 4.24 1.27 -13.56
C LEU A 118 2.72 1.06 -13.36
N GLU A 119 1.94 2.15 -13.30
CA GLU A 119 0.49 2.09 -13.11
C GLU A 119 -0.22 1.23 -14.14
N SER A 120 0.28 1.16 -15.37
CA SER A 120 -0.27 0.30 -16.42
C SER A 120 -0.26 -1.19 -16.04
N TRP A 121 0.72 -1.64 -15.23
CA TRP A 121 0.76 -3.02 -14.76
C TRP A 121 -0.44 -3.34 -13.86
N VAL A 122 -0.81 -2.39 -13.01
CA VAL A 122 -1.96 -2.56 -12.10
C VAL A 122 -3.27 -2.52 -12.87
N CYS A 123 -3.36 -1.69 -13.91
CA CYS A 123 -4.54 -1.58 -14.75
C CYS A 123 -4.85 -2.89 -15.52
N HIS A 124 -3.86 -3.74 -15.74
CA HIS A 124 -4.03 -5.08 -16.31
C HIS A 124 -4.53 -6.14 -15.32
N ILE A 125 -4.58 -5.83 -14.03
CA ILE A 125 -4.97 -6.80 -13.00
C ILE A 125 -6.47 -6.65 -12.68
N PRO A 126 -7.35 -7.57 -13.14
CA PRO A 126 -8.77 -7.51 -12.83
C PRO A 126 -9.01 -7.58 -11.30
N GLY A 127 -9.90 -6.73 -10.80
CA GLY A 127 -10.19 -6.64 -9.37
C GLY A 127 -9.39 -5.57 -8.63
N SER A 128 -8.37 -4.99 -9.26
CA SER A 128 -7.62 -3.85 -8.74
C SER A 128 -8.20 -2.53 -9.25
N ARG A 129 -8.01 -1.47 -8.47
CA ARG A 129 -8.34 -0.10 -8.87
C ARG A 129 -7.13 0.79 -8.63
N TRP A 130 -6.74 1.51 -9.66
CA TRP A 130 -5.69 2.52 -9.57
C TRP A 130 -6.30 3.93 -9.51
N SER A 131 -5.74 4.80 -8.71
CA SER A 131 -6.10 6.23 -8.68
C SER A 131 -4.90 7.09 -8.29
N TRP A 132 -4.77 8.26 -8.92
CA TRP A 132 -3.91 9.32 -8.45
C TRP A 132 -4.63 10.10 -7.35
N PRO A 133 -3.96 10.48 -6.25
CA PRO A 133 -4.53 11.44 -5.33
C PRO A 133 -4.79 12.75 -6.09
N PRO A 134 -5.91 13.42 -5.84
CA PRO A 134 -6.26 14.65 -6.53
C PRO A 134 -5.27 15.75 -6.14
N THR A 135 -4.29 15.99 -7.00
CA THR A 135 -3.45 17.21 -6.95
C THR A 135 -4.12 18.37 -7.68
N ARG A 136 -5.18 18.12 -8.44
CA ARG A 136 -6.15 19.00 -9.11
C ARG A 136 -7.36 18.17 -9.58
N PRO A 137 -8.54 18.78 -9.89
CA PRO A 137 -9.85 18.12 -9.81
C PRO A 137 -10.19 17.14 -10.92
N THR A 138 -9.43 16.09 -11.15
CA THR A 138 -9.90 14.92 -11.89
C THR A 138 -9.10 13.67 -11.48
N PRO A 139 -9.68 12.77 -10.67
CA PRO A 139 -9.10 11.44 -10.50
C PRO A 139 -9.21 10.69 -11.84
N ARG A 140 -8.08 10.32 -12.44
CA ARG A 140 -8.08 9.29 -13.47
C ARG A 140 -8.10 7.96 -12.75
N ALA A 141 -9.19 7.23 -12.89
CA ALA A 141 -9.29 5.83 -12.49
C ALA A 141 -9.15 4.95 -13.73
N CYS A 142 -8.42 3.84 -13.60
CA CYS A 142 -8.48 2.75 -14.57
C CYS A 142 -9.65 1.83 -14.25
#